data_d0c77a5fa37e53b135d9dd6dfd0885ff
#
_entry.id   d0c77a5fa37e53b135d9dd6dfd0885ff
#
_cell.length_a   1.000
_cell.length_b   1.000
_cell.length_c   1.000
_cell.angle_alpha   90.00
_cell.angle_beta   90.00
_cell.angle_gamma   90.00
#
_symmetry.space_group_name_H-M   'P 1'
#
loop_
_entity.id
_entity.type
_entity.pdbx_description
1 polymer ?
#
loop_
_entity_poly.entity_id
_entity_poly.type
_entity_poly.pdbx_seq_one_letter_code
_entity_poly.pdbx_strand_id
1 'polypeptide(L)'
;MKNLFSLEGKTVAVIGAGSGIGQAVAIGAAQQGATVFCLDVNTNNATETAAMITKEGGKAEAGPIDITNATSVNDAITSAASKHNRLDGVVCTPAINVRKPILKYTGEEFDRVVQVNLRGNFNVLQSAGWLMVPQGFGSVVLFSSIRSIVTEPGQSVYSMTKSGILQLVKTAATEWGTTGVRVNAVGPGVIETPLTAPIKQNPDWYNAYAMKNPMNRWAQASEMAGPTVFLLSDAASYVTGTILYADGGWLAADGRFTPPGM
;
A
#
# COMPACT_ATOMS: atom_id res chain seq x y z
N MET A 1 -21.59 17.84 12.65
CA MET A 1 -21.18 17.50 11.26
C MET A 1 -20.51 16.14 11.30
N LYS A 2 -20.80 15.24 10.32
CA LYS A 2 -20.12 13.93 10.21
C LYS A 2 -18.65 14.15 9.87
N ASN A 3 -17.75 13.48 10.62
CA ASN A 3 -16.33 13.47 10.26
C ASN A 3 -16.15 12.56 9.03
N LEU A 4 -15.87 13.15 7.85
CA LEU A 4 -15.72 12.43 6.60
C LEU A 4 -14.50 11.48 6.59
N PHE A 5 -13.50 11.72 7.42
CA PHE A 5 -12.30 10.89 7.53
C PHE A 5 -12.43 9.75 8.54
N SER A 6 -13.52 9.71 9.32
CA SER A 6 -13.76 8.65 10.29
C SER A 6 -13.91 7.29 9.61
N LEU A 7 -13.28 6.29 10.21
CA LEU A 7 -13.45 4.88 9.88
C LEU A 7 -14.23 4.12 10.98
N GLU A 8 -14.92 4.85 11.86
CA GLU A 8 -15.72 4.24 12.92
C GLU A 8 -16.78 3.31 12.35
N GLY A 9 -16.85 2.09 12.91
CA GLY A 9 -17.74 1.03 12.46
C GLY A 9 -17.33 0.36 11.16
N LYS A 10 -16.18 0.70 10.58
CA LYS A 10 -15.64 0.05 9.37
C LYS A 10 -14.69 -1.09 9.76
N THR A 11 -14.72 -2.16 8.96
CA THR A 11 -13.80 -3.29 9.02
C THR A 11 -12.77 -3.16 7.92
N VAL A 12 -11.49 -3.11 8.27
CA VAL A 12 -10.38 -2.90 7.33
C VAL A 12 -9.34 -4.01 7.47
N ALA A 13 -9.08 -4.72 6.38
CA ALA A 13 -7.97 -5.67 6.29
C ALA A 13 -6.72 -4.96 5.74
N VAL A 14 -5.65 -4.96 6.53
CA VAL A 14 -4.34 -4.41 6.12
C VAL A 14 -3.36 -5.56 5.94
N ILE A 15 -2.95 -5.77 4.70
CA ILE A 15 -2.03 -6.83 4.27
C ILE A 15 -0.61 -6.26 4.19
N GLY A 16 0.35 -6.96 4.79
CA GLY A 16 1.70 -6.48 5.04
C GLY A 16 1.78 -5.65 6.34
N ALA A 17 0.86 -5.89 7.27
CA ALA A 17 0.73 -5.11 8.50
C ALA A 17 1.83 -5.38 9.54
N GLY A 18 2.71 -6.35 9.30
CA GLY A 18 3.76 -6.72 10.25
C GLY A 18 4.91 -5.71 10.35
N SER A 19 5.08 -4.80 9.39
CA SER A 19 6.17 -3.83 9.42
C SER A 19 5.95 -2.63 8.50
N GLY A 20 6.78 -1.60 8.65
CA GLY A 20 6.91 -0.48 7.72
C GLY A 20 5.58 0.22 7.42
N ILE A 21 5.29 0.40 6.13
CA ILE A 21 4.08 1.13 5.69
C ILE A 21 2.80 0.42 6.14
N GLY A 22 2.73 -0.92 6.01
CA GLY A 22 1.53 -1.67 6.39
C GLY A 22 1.21 -1.55 7.87
N GLN A 23 2.22 -1.65 8.73
CA GLN A 23 2.08 -1.43 10.18
C GLN A 23 1.56 -0.02 10.47
N ALA A 24 2.17 1.00 9.88
CA ALA A 24 1.78 2.39 10.09
C ALA A 24 0.35 2.67 9.60
N VAL A 25 -0.05 2.10 8.48
CA VAL A 25 -1.42 2.20 7.95
C VAL A 25 -2.42 1.49 8.86
N ALA A 26 -2.09 0.30 9.38
CA ALA A 26 -2.94 -0.43 10.33
C ALA A 26 -3.22 0.40 11.59
N ILE A 27 -2.15 0.96 12.18
CA ILE A 27 -2.26 1.86 13.35
C ILE A 27 -3.10 3.10 13.00
N GLY A 28 -2.81 3.77 11.87
CA GLY A 28 -3.54 4.97 11.46
C GLY A 28 -5.02 4.71 11.18
N ALA A 29 -5.38 3.57 10.58
CA ALA A 29 -6.77 3.19 10.37
C ALA A 29 -7.50 2.94 11.69
N ALA A 30 -6.86 2.26 12.66
CA ALA A 30 -7.41 2.04 13.99
C ALA A 30 -7.60 3.36 14.76
N GLN A 31 -6.68 4.31 14.66
CA GLN A 31 -6.80 5.64 15.24
C GLN A 31 -7.99 6.44 14.71
N GLN A 32 -8.45 6.12 13.48
CA GLN A 32 -9.68 6.69 12.91
C GLN A 32 -10.95 5.87 13.22
N GLY A 33 -10.85 4.87 14.10
CA GLY A 33 -11.98 4.09 14.61
C GLY A 33 -12.27 2.78 13.87
N ALA A 34 -11.45 2.37 12.91
CA ALA A 34 -11.63 1.09 12.24
C ALA A 34 -11.37 -0.10 13.18
N THR A 35 -12.10 -1.20 12.96
CA THR A 35 -11.64 -2.53 13.38
C THR A 35 -10.66 -3.06 12.34
N VAL A 36 -9.41 -3.31 12.72
CA VAL A 36 -8.33 -3.63 11.78
C VAL A 36 -7.94 -5.10 11.86
N PHE A 37 -7.91 -5.77 10.73
CA PHE A 37 -7.27 -7.08 10.58
C PHE A 37 -5.84 -6.89 10.08
N CYS A 38 -4.87 -7.11 10.95
CA CYS A 38 -3.45 -7.08 10.66
C CYS A 38 -3.03 -8.42 10.04
N LEU A 39 -2.83 -8.45 8.74
CA LEU A 39 -2.49 -9.65 7.99
C LEU A 39 -1.06 -9.58 7.45
N ASP A 40 -0.26 -10.62 7.68
CA ASP A 40 1.13 -10.69 7.22
C ASP A 40 1.57 -12.14 7.01
N VAL A 41 2.56 -12.36 6.15
CA VAL A 41 3.20 -13.66 6.01
C VAL A 41 3.96 -14.03 7.29
N ASN A 42 4.49 -13.04 8.01
CA ASN A 42 5.00 -13.17 9.36
C ASN A 42 3.90 -12.84 10.39
N THR A 43 3.19 -13.87 10.82
CA THR A 43 2.08 -13.72 11.77
C THR A 43 2.50 -13.12 13.11
N ASN A 44 3.73 -13.36 13.57
CA ASN A 44 4.22 -12.77 14.83
C ASN A 44 4.28 -11.25 14.74
N ASN A 45 4.83 -10.71 13.66
CA ASN A 45 4.89 -9.27 13.44
C ASN A 45 3.48 -8.66 13.31
N ALA A 46 2.55 -9.35 12.64
CA ALA A 46 1.15 -8.92 12.57
C ALA A 46 0.49 -8.89 13.97
N THR A 47 0.80 -9.88 14.81
CA THR A 47 0.32 -9.95 16.20
C THR A 47 0.86 -8.81 17.05
N GLU A 48 2.14 -8.47 16.89
CA GLU A 48 2.75 -7.31 17.57
C GLU A 48 2.04 -6.01 17.17
N THR A 49 1.74 -5.83 15.88
CA THR A 49 1.01 -4.64 15.40
C THR A 49 -0.40 -4.59 15.98
N ALA A 50 -1.12 -5.71 16.01
CA ALA A 50 -2.45 -5.76 16.61
C ALA A 50 -2.41 -5.46 18.13
N ALA A 51 -1.38 -5.94 18.84
CA ALA A 51 -1.15 -5.64 20.24
C ALA A 51 -0.85 -4.14 20.49
N MET A 52 -0.08 -3.49 19.61
CA MET A 52 0.15 -2.03 19.67
C MET A 52 -1.18 -1.27 19.55
N ILE A 53 -2.02 -1.65 18.58
CA ILE A 53 -3.33 -1.01 18.36
C ILE A 53 -4.25 -1.19 19.59
N THR A 54 -4.33 -2.39 20.13
CA THR A 54 -5.20 -2.69 21.27
C THR A 54 -4.72 -2.01 22.56
N LYS A 55 -3.40 -1.88 22.74
CA LYS A 55 -2.80 -1.13 23.85
C LYS A 55 -3.20 0.35 23.86
N GLU A 56 -3.38 0.95 22.68
CA GLU A 56 -3.82 2.32 22.49
C GLU A 56 -5.38 2.46 22.48
N GLY A 57 -6.10 1.39 22.83
CA GLY A 57 -7.57 1.38 22.90
C GLY A 57 -8.28 1.14 21.56
N GLY A 58 -7.55 0.86 20.47
CA GLY A 58 -8.12 0.48 19.19
C GLY A 58 -8.57 -0.97 19.14
N LYS A 59 -9.19 -1.37 18.03
CA LYS A 59 -9.68 -2.74 17.79
C LYS A 59 -8.86 -3.37 16.69
N ALA A 60 -8.14 -4.44 17.00
CA ALA A 60 -7.36 -5.16 15.99
C ALA A 60 -7.27 -6.66 16.29
N GLU A 61 -7.17 -7.42 15.23
CA GLU A 61 -6.86 -8.85 15.23
C GLU A 61 -5.73 -9.13 14.24
N ALA A 62 -5.04 -10.26 14.40
CA ALA A 62 -3.96 -10.65 13.52
C ALA A 62 -4.22 -12.01 12.87
N GLY A 63 -3.65 -12.21 11.69
CA GLY A 63 -3.71 -13.50 11.01
C GLY A 63 -2.63 -13.65 9.92
N PRO A 64 -2.38 -14.91 9.49
CA PRO A 64 -1.46 -15.20 8.41
C PRO A 64 -2.07 -14.86 7.04
N ILE A 65 -1.24 -14.43 6.10
CA ILE A 65 -1.58 -14.33 4.67
C ILE A 65 -0.32 -14.43 3.81
N ASP A 66 -0.33 -15.30 2.83
CA ASP A 66 0.65 -15.29 1.74
C ASP A 66 -0.04 -14.83 0.45
N ILE A 67 0.26 -13.62 0.01
CA ILE A 67 -0.37 -13.04 -1.20
C ILE A 67 -0.02 -13.78 -2.48
N THR A 68 1.05 -14.56 -2.50
CA THR A 68 1.44 -15.38 -3.65
C THR A 68 0.56 -16.63 -3.81
N ASN A 69 -0.18 -17.00 -2.77
CA ASN A 69 -1.11 -18.12 -2.74
C ASN A 69 -2.56 -17.62 -2.72
N ALA A 70 -3.30 -17.83 -3.82
CA ALA A 70 -4.67 -17.34 -3.96
C ALA A 70 -5.63 -17.94 -2.91
N THR A 71 -5.45 -19.18 -2.48
CA THR A 71 -6.26 -19.80 -1.41
C THR A 71 -6.00 -19.11 -0.08
N SER A 72 -4.73 -18.91 0.30
CA SER A 72 -4.37 -18.17 1.51
C SER A 72 -4.98 -16.76 1.55
N VAL A 73 -4.98 -16.07 0.40
CA VAL A 73 -5.60 -14.74 0.27
C VAL A 73 -7.11 -14.82 0.50
N ASN A 74 -7.77 -15.72 -0.20
CA ASN A 74 -9.23 -15.88 -0.09
C ASN A 74 -9.67 -16.23 1.34
N ASP A 75 -8.99 -17.16 1.99
CA ASP A 75 -9.30 -17.59 3.35
C ASP A 75 -9.09 -16.45 4.35
N ALA A 76 -7.99 -15.72 4.26
CA ALA A 76 -7.68 -14.61 5.16
C ALA A 76 -8.69 -13.46 5.02
N ILE A 77 -9.01 -13.05 3.78
CA ILE A 77 -9.95 -11.96 3.50
C ILE A 77 -11.39 -12.36 3.88
N THR A 78 -11.81 -13.59 3.58
CA THR A 78 -13.12 -14.10 3.96
C THR A 78 -13.26 -14.21 5.49
N SER A 79 -12.21 -14.67 6.18
CA SER A 79 -12.18 -14.71 7.64
C SER A 79 -12.34 -13.32 8.26
N ALA A 80 -11.64 -12.31 7.74
CA ALA A 80 -11.78 -10.93 8.20
C ALA A 80 -13.19 -10.37 7.98
N ALA A 81 -13.81 -10.68 6.83
CA ALA A 81 -15.16 -10.24 6.51
C ALA A 81 -16.22 -10.91 7.39
N SER A 82 -16.11 -12.24 7.62
CA SER A 82 -17.13 -13.03 8.31
C SER A 82 -17.33 -12.64 9.77
N LYS A 83 -16.28 -12.18 10.45
CA LYS A 83 -16.34 -11.80 11.88
C LYS A 83 -17.26 -10.61 12.16
N HIS A 84 -17.42 -9.72 11.19
CA HIS A 84 -18.27 -8.54 11.32
C HIS A 84 -19.36 -8.47 10.23
N ASN A 85 -19.52 -9.53 9.43
CA ASN A 85 -20.43 -9.59 8.29
C ASN A 85 -20.26 -8.43 7.30
N ARG A 86 -19.05 -7.89 7.20
CA ARG A 86 -18.71 -6.78 6.31
C ARG A 86 -17.20 -6.64 6.12
N LEU A 87 -16.81 -6.12 4.97
CA LEU A 87 -15.44 -5.68 4.67
C LEU A 87 -15.51 -4.33 3.97
N ASP A 88 -15.08 -3.28 4.66
CA ASP A 88 -15.17 -1.91 4.14
C ASP A 88 -13.90 -1.46 3.45
N GLY A 89 -12.76 -1.98 3.88
CA GLY A 89 -11.47 -1.62 3.33
C GLY A 89 -10.52 -2.80 3.19
N VAL A 90 -9.75 -2.81 2.10
CA VAL A 90 -8.61 -3.70 1.91
C VAL A 90 -7.41 -2.85 1.51
N VAL A 91 -6.31 -2.98 2.23
CA VAL A 91 -5.03 -2.33 1.91
C VAL A 91 -3.98 -3.39 1.64
N CYS A 92 -3.27 -3.30 0.51
CA CYS A 92 -2.20 -4.24 0.15
C CYS A 92 -0.87 -3.49 -0.01
N THR A 93 0.06 -3.72 0.91
CA THR A 93 1.37 -3.05 0.93
C THR A 93 2.56 -3.91 0.54
N PRO A 94 2.53 -5.26 0.59
CA PRO A 94 3.71 -6.08 0.37
C PRO A 94 4.36 -5.83 -0.98
N ALA A 95 5.68 -5.72 -0.96
CA ALA A 95 6.50 -5.67 -2.16
C ALA A 95 7.93 -6.12 -1.86
N ILE A 96 8.58 -6.66 -2.85
CA ILE A 96 10.02 -6.94 -2.85
C ILE A 96 10.69 -6.23 -4.01
N ASN A 97 12.00 -6.02 -3.89
CA ASN A 97 12.81 -5.43 -4.94
C ASN A 97 14.14 -6.19 -5.06
N VAL A 98 14.51 -6.51 -6.29
CA VAL A 98 15.85 -6.97 -6.66
C VAL A 98 16.48 -5.85 -7.47
N ARG A 99 17.47 -5.16 -6.89
CA ARG A 99 18.12 -4.01 -7.53
C ARG A 99 19.35 -4.47 -8.30
N LYS A 100 19.22 -4.56 -9.64
CA LYS A 100 20.21 -5.15 -10.53
C LYS A 100 20.12 -4.60 -11.95
N PRO A 101 21.24 -4.43 -12.67
CA PRO A 101 21.20 -4.15 -14.11
C PRO A 101 20.39 -5.22 -14.86
N ILE A 102 19.65 -4.83 -15.90
CA ILE A 102 18.79 -5.75 -16.69
C ILE A 102 19.57 -6.95 -17.18
N LEU A 103 20.78 -6.75 -17.71
CA LEU A 103 21.61 -7.82 -18.25
C LEU A 103 22.12 -8.85 -17.22
N LYS A 104 21.96 -8.54 -15.91
CA LYS A 104 22.35 -9.41 -14.80
C LYS A 104 21.17 -10.05 -14.09
N TYR A 105 19.94 -9.75 -14.48
CA TYR A 105 18.73 -10.34 -13.91
C TYR A 105 18.62 -11.81 -14.31
N THR A 106 18.28 -12.68 -13.36
CA THR A 106 17.92 -14.07 -13.67
C THR A 106 16.41 -14.21 -13.85
N GLY A 107 15.97 -15.28 -14.54
CA GLY A 107 14.54 -15.60 -14.66
C GLY A 107 13.86 -15.78 -13.30
N GLU A 108 14.52 -16.46 -12.36
CA GLU A 108 14.01 -16.70 -11.02
C GLU A 108 13.81 -15.40 -10.21
N GLU A 109 14.75 -14.45 -10.34
CA GLU A 109 14.63 -13.14 -9.71
C GLU A 109 13.47 -12.34 -10.31
N PHE A 110 13.30 -12.41 -11.64
CA PHE A 110 12.17 -11.81 -12.35
C PHE A 110 10.85 -12.40 -11.84
N ASP A 111 10.72 -13.73 -11.88
CA ASP A 111 9.49 -14.42 -11.48
C ASP A 111 9.12 -14.14 -10.04
N ARG A 112 10.10 -14.13 -9.13
CA ARG A 112 9.88 -13.82 -7.70
C ARG A 112 9.33 -12.41 -7.50
N VAL A 113 9.87 -11.41 -8.18
CA VAL A 113 9.39 -10.02 -8.06
C VAL A 113 7.99 -9.88 -8.66
N VAL A 114 7.72 -10.49 -9.81
CA VAL A 114 6.39 -10.49 -10.45
C VAL A 114 5.38 -11.23 -9.60
N GLN A 115 5.74 -12.38 -9.04
CA GLN A 115 4.87 -13.19 -8.20
C GLN A 115 4.39 -12.43 -6.96
N VAL A 116 5.29 -11.77 -6.25
CA VAL A 116 4.90 -10.99 -5.06
C VAL A 116 4.21 -9.69 -5.45
N ASN A 117 4.86 -8.86 -6.30
CA ASN A 117 4.43 -7.48 -6.48
C ASN A 117 3.21 -7.33 -7.40
N LEU A 118 3.01 -8.24 -8.36
CA LEU A 118 1.94 -8.13 -9.34
C LEU A 118 0.89 -9.22 -9.15
N ARG A 119 1.28 -10.50 -9.18
CA ARG A 119 0.34 -11.61 -8.98
C ARG A 119 -0.32 -11.55 -7.61
N GLY A 120 0.47 -11.27 -6.55
CA GLY A 120 -0.05 -11.14 -5.19
C GLY A 120 -1.08 -10.02 -5.06
N ASN A 121 -0.80 -8.84 -5.63
CA ASN A 121 -1.76 -7.73 -5.65
C ASN A 121 -3.04 -8.07 -6.43
N PHE A 122 -2.91 -8.82 -7.55
CA PHE A 122 -4.06 -9.32 -8.31
C PHE A 122 -4.91 -10.27 -7.47
N ASN A 123 -4.30 -11.24 -6.78
CA ASN A 123 -5.03 -12.18 -5.91
C ASN A 123 -5.82 -11.44 -4.82
N VAL A 124 -5.19 -10.44 -4.17
CA VAL A 124 -5.85 -9.62 -3.15
C VAL A 124 -7.01 -8.82 -3.74
N LEU A 125 -6.78 -8.15 -4.87
CA LEU A 125 -7.81 -7.37 -5.55
C LEU A 125 -9.01 -8.23 -5.95
N GLN A 126 -8.76 -9.40 -6.54
CA GLN A 126 -9.80 -10.34 -6.97
C GLN A 126 -10.61 -10.87 -5.78
N SER A 127 -9.95 -11.27 -4.69
CA SER A 127 -10.64 -11.77 -3.49
C SER A 127 -11.46 -10.67 -2.80
N ALA A 128 -10.94 -9.45 -2.73
CA ALA A 128 -11.69 -8.30 -2.23
C ALA A 128 -12.93 -8.03 -3.11
N GLY A 129 -12.79 -8.10 -4.43
CA GLY A 129 -13.88 -7.91 -5.38
C GLY A 129 -15.01 -8.91 -5.22
N TRP A 130 -14.70 -10.18 -5.02
CA TRP A 130 -15.73 -11.23 -4.80
C TRP A 130 -16.61 -10.96 -3.59
N LEU A 131 -16.11 -10.25 -2.58
CA LEU A 131 -16.88 -9.89 -1.39
C LEU A 131 -17.54 -8.51 -1.53
N MET A 132 -16.79 -7.49 -1.94
CA MET A 132 -17.23 -6.10 -1.95
C MET A 132 -18.24 -5.79 -3.05
N VAL A 133 -18.12 -6.41 -4.24
CA VAL A 133 -19.04 -6.17 -5.36
C VAL A 133 -20.46 -6.62 -5.03
N PRO A 134 -20.72 -7.87 -4.56
CA PRO A 134 -22.06 -8.26 -4.10
C PRO A 134 -22.53 -7.49 -2.86
N GLN A 135 -21.59 -7.05 -2.00
CA GLN A 135 -21.89 -6.25 -0.81
C GLN A 135 -22.42 -4.84 -1.17
N GLY A 136 -22.08 -4.31 -2.34
CA GLY A 136 -22.52 -3.01 -2.82
C GLY A 136 -21.71 -1.82 -2.26
N PHE A 137 -20.61 -2.05 -1.56
CA PHE A 137 -19.70 -1.02 -1.06
C PHE A 137 -18.32 -1.61 -0.75
N GLY A 138 -17.31 -0.78 -0.74
CA GLY A 138 -15.94 -1.12 -0.35
C GLY A 138 -14.90 -0.15 -0.88
N SER A 139 -13.71 -0.19 -0.31
CA SER A 139 -12.56 0.56 -0.79
C SER A 139 -11.30 -0.28 -0.78
N VAL A 140 -10.69 -0.49 -1.95
CA VAL A 140 -9.41 -1.18 -2.08
C VAL A 140 -8.31 -0.15 -2.33
N VAL A 141 -7.23 -0.24 -1.56
CA VAL A 141 -6.04 0.62 -1.71
C VAL A 141 -4.81 -0.24 -1.91
N LEU A 142 -4.25 -0.19 -3.11
CA LEU A 142 -2.99 -0.87 -3.44
C LEU A 142 -1.80 0.10 -3.28
N PHE A 143 -0.61 -0.44 -3.06
CA PHE A 143 0.61 0.38 -2.97
C PHE A 143 1.44 0.25 -4.24
N SER A 144 1.43 1.33 -5.05
CA SER A 144 2.32 1.51 -6.18
C SER A 144 3.65 2.15 -5.74
N SER A 145 4.18 3.09 -6.48
CA SER A 145 5.41 3.86 -6.21
C SER A 145 5.55 4.98 -7.22
N ILE A 146 6.37 6.00 -6.94
CA ILE A 146 6.90 6.91 -7.98
C ILE A 146 7.54 6.14 -9.13
N ARG A 147 8.01 4.91 -8.87
CA ARG A 147 8.60 4.03 -9.90
C ARG A 147 7.58 3.50 -10.92
N SER A 148 6.31 3.77 -10.75
CA SER A 148 5.29 3.56 -11.80
C SER A 148 5.33 4.61 -12.92
N ILE A 149 5.95 5.77 -12.68
CA ILE A 149 6.05 6.89 -13.61
C ILE A 149 7.50 7.14 -14.05
N VAL A 150 8.42 7.21 -13.07
CA VAL A 150 9.85 7.45 -13.31
C VAL A 150 10.67 6.28 -12.83
N THR A 151 11.76 5.99 -13.52
CA THR A 151 12.64 4.87 -13.16
C THR A 151 14.05 5.35 -12.87
N GLU A 152 14.87 4.42 -12.42
CA GLU A 152 16.31 4.60 -12.27
C GLU A 152 17.04 3.29 -12.62
N PRO A 153 18.34 3.33 -12.90
CA PRO A 153 19.12 2.11 -13.15
C PRO A 153 18.97 1.09 -12.02
N GLY A 154 18.80 -0.17 -12.37
CA GLY A 154 18.65 -1.27 -11.42
C GLY A 154 17.25 -1.54 -10.92
N GLN A 155 16.22 -0.83 -11.39
CA GLN A 155 14.83 -0.95 -10.93
C GLN A 155 13.87 -1.53 -11.99
N SER A 156 14.36 -2.22 -13.01
CA SER A 156 13.58 -2.63 -14.18
C SER A 156 12.29 -3.39 -13.83
N VAL A 157 12.42 -4.55 -13.18
CA VAL A 157 11.27 -5.43 -12.88
C VAL A 157 10.38 -4.81 -11.80
N TYR A 158 10.97 -4.17 -10.78
CA TYR A 158 10.20 -3.45 -9.77
C TYR A 158 9.33 -2.35 -10.38
N SER A 159 9.91 -1.48 -11.22
CA SER A 159 9.18 -0.40 -11.88
C SER A 159 8.06 -0.94 -12.78
N MET A 160 8.33 -2.01 -13.54
CA MET A 160 7.34 -2.69 -14.34
C MET A 160 6.15 -3.17 -13.50
N THR A 161 6.41 -3.82 -12.35
CA THR A 161 5.33 -4.29 -11.47
C THR A 161 4.54 -3.15 -10.85
N LYS A 162 5.19 -2.04 -10.48
CA LYS A 162 4.51 -0.87 -9.91
C LYS A 162 3.68 -0.12 -10.95
N SER A 163 4.09 -0.10 -12.23
CA SER A 163 3.27 0.38 -13.34
C SER A 163 2.08 -0.56 -13.64
N GLY A 164 2.27 -1.87 -13.51
CA GLY A 164 1.19 -2.86 -13.65
C GLY A 164 0.08 -2.66 -12.63
N ILE A 165 0.41 -2.32 -11.37
CA ILE A 165 -0.58 -1.98 -10.33
C ILE A 165 -1.45 -0.79 -10.76
N LEU A 166 -0.88 0.22 -11.44
CA LEU A 166 -1.66 1.36 -11.94
C LEU A 166 -2.77 0.91 -12.89
N GLN A 167 -2.49 -0.03 -13.78
CA GLN A 167 -3.50 -0.52 -14.73
C GLN A 167 -4.52 -1.44 -14.05
N LEU A 168 -4.12 -2.27 -13.08
CA LEU A 168 -5.06 -3.06 -12.26
C LEU A 168 -6.07 -2.16 -11.55
N VAL A 169 -5.60 -1.09 -10.92
CA VAL A 169 -6.45 -0.10 -10.22
C VAL A 169 -7.45 0.54 -11.18
N LYS A 170 -7.00 0.99 -12.34
CA LYS A 170 -7.88 1.62 -13.35
C LYS A 170 -8.92 0.64 -13.87
N THR A 171 -8.53 -0.58 -14.20
CA THR A 171 -9.44 -1.60 -14.73
C THR A 171 -10.50 -1.95 -13.68
N ALA A 172 -10.10 -2.27 -12.45
CA ALA A 172 -11.06 -2.62 -11.39
C ALA A 172 -12.01 -1.43 -11.06
N ALA A 173 -11.50 -0.20 -11.06
CA ALA A 173 -12.33 0.98 -10.84
C ALA A 173 -13.39 1.18 -11.93
N THR A 174 -13.06 0.87 -13.18
CA THR A 174 -14.04 0.97 -14.29
C THR A 174 -15.05 -0.17 -14.28
N GLU A 175 -14.64 -1.37 -13.90
CA GLU A 175 -15.55 -2.53 -13.80
C GLU A 175 -16.50 -2.44 -12.60
N TRP A 176 -16.04 -1.92 -11.45
CA TRP A 176 -16.77 -1.96 -10.19
C TRP A 176 -17.42 -0.62 -9.78
N GLY A 177 -17.16 0.46 -10.50
CA GLY A 177 -17.60 1.80 -10.11
C GLY A 177 -19.12 1.93 -9.90
N THR A 178 -19.92 1.21 -10.67
CA THR A 178 -21.40 1.19 -10.54
C THR A 178 -21.90 0.33 -9.37
N THR A 179 -21.03 -0.47 -8.76
CA THR A 179 -21.37 -1.33 -7.62
C THR A 179 -21.14 -0.68 -6.26
N GLY A 180 -20.65 0.58 -6.23
CA GLY A 180 -20.28 1.27 -5.00
C GLY A 180 -18.88 0.92 -4.46
N VAL A 181 -18.10 0.12 -5.18
CA VAL A 181 -16.72 -0.23 -4.81
C VAL A 181 -15.72 0.72 -5.46
N ARG A 182 -14.83 1.28 -4.65
CA ARG A 182 -13.75 2.16 -5.11
C ARG A 182 -12.41 1.44 -5.06
N VAL A 183 -11.58 1.64 -6.07
CA VAL A 183 -10.24 1.05 -6.15
C VAL A 183 -9.24 2.14 -6.49
N ASN A 184 -8.26 2.34 -5.61
CA ASN A 184 -7.23 3.37 -5.77
C ASN A 184 -5.85 2.83 -5.37
N ALA A 185 -4.82 3.62 -5.59
CA ALA A 185 -3.50 3.32 -5.06
C ALA A 185 -2.87 4.54 -4.36
N VAL A 186 -1.95 4.26 -3.44
CA VAL A 186 -0.96 5.22 -2.95
C VAL A 186 0.34 4.98 -3.72
N GLY A 187 0.99 6.06 -4.15
CA GLY A 187 2.30 6.06 -4.81
C GLY A 187 3.36 6.71 -3.92
N PRO A 188 4.02 5.97 -3.03
CA PRO A 188 5.05 6.54 -2.17
C PRO A 188 6.27 7.02 -2.95
N GLY A 189 6.90 8.07 -2.43
CA GLY A 189 8.26 8.47 -2.75
C GLY A 189 9.30 7.60 -2.03
N VAL A 190 10.30 8.25 -1.42
CA VAL A 190 11.30 7.58 -0.59
C VAL A 190 10.87 7.56 0.87
N ILE A 191 10.62 6.36 1.37
CA ILE A 191 10.06 6.13 2.71
C ILE A 191 11.04 5.30 3.54
N GLU A 192 11.27 5.68 4.78
CA GLU A 192 12.06 4.88 5.73
C GLU A 192 11.28 3.63 6.15
N THR A 193 11.75 2.47 5.70
CA THR A 193 11.17 1.15 5.95
C THR A 193 12.26 0.08 5.99
N PRO A 194 11.98 -1.14 6.47
CA PRO A 194 12.92 -2.26 6.35
C PRO A 194 13.38 -2.51 4.91
N LEU A 195 12.52 -2.32 3.90
CA LEU A 195 12.86 -2.50 2.48
C LEU A 195 13.94 -1.51 2.01
N THR A 196 13.98 -0.32 2.58
CA THR A 196 14.91 0.76 2.19
C THR A 196 16.12 0.88 3.15
N ALA A 197 16.15 0.08 4.22
CA ALA A 197 17.23 0.11 5.20
C ALA A 197 18.65 -0.04 4.60
N PRO A 198 18.89 -0.87 3.55
CA PRO A 198 20.21 -0.94 2.92
C PRO A 198 20.68 0.40 2.30
N ILE A 199 19.77 1.26 1.87
CA ILE A 199 20.10 2.59 1.33
C ILE A 199 20.56 3.52 2.45
N LYS A 200 19.90 3.44 3.62
CA LYS A 200 20.22 4.23 4.80
C LYS A 200 21.63 3.98 5.33
N GLN A 201 22.18 2.78 5.08
CA GLN A 201 23.55 2.43 5.45
C GLN A 201 24.62 3.12 4.59
N ASN A 202 24.24 3.73 3.46
CA ASN A 202 25.14 4.52 2.61
C ASN A 202 24.69 5.98 2.65
N PRO A 203 25.40 6.86 3.39
CA PRO A 203 25.00 8.28 3.56
C PRO A 203 24.90 9.05 2.26
N ASP A 204 25.78 8.81 1.30
CA ASP A 204 25.76 9.51 0.01
C ASP A 204 24.53 9.16 -0.78
N TRP A 205 24.17 7.87 -0.79
CA TRP A 205 22.95 7.40 -1.45
C TRP A 205 21.69 7.89 -0.74
N TYR A 206 21.67 7.82 0.59
CA TYR A 206 20.56 8.34 1.40
C TYR A 206 20.31 9.82 1.15
N ASN A 207 21.39 10.64 1.20
CA ASN A 207 21.31 12.06 0.97
C ASN A 207 20.92 12.40 -0.47
N ALA A 208 21.43 11.66 -1.47
CA ALA A 208 21.05 11.85 -2.87
C ALA A 208 19.54 11.68 -3.09
N TYR A 209 18.90 10.74 -2.38
CA TYR A 209 17.45 10.57 -2.43
C TYR A 209 16.70 11.64 -1.63
N ALA A 210 17.18 12.01 -0.45
CA ALA A 210 16.58 13.08 0.34
C ALA A 210 16.54 14.37 -0.48
N MET A 211 17.68 14.77 -1.02
CA MET A 211 17.79 15.95 -1.85
C MET A 211 16.99 15.87 -3.16
N LYS A 212 16.47 14.74 -3.61
CA LYS A 212 15.77 14.63 -4.90
C LYS A 212 14.31 15.05 -4.84
N ASN A 213 13.68 15.16 -3.73
CA ASN A 213 12.35 15.71 -3.61
C ASN A 213 12.39 17.14 -3.03
N PRO A 214 11.44 18.01 -3.39
CA PRO A 214 11.36 19.38 -2.89
C PRO A 214 11.32 19.53 -1.37
N MET A 215 10.79 18.53 -0.64
CA MET A 215 10.76 18.53 0.83
C MET A 215 12.14 18.20 1.44
N ASN A 216 13.12 17.81 0.62
CA ASN A 216 14.53 17.57 0.97
C ASN A 216 14.73 16.58 2.13
N ARG A 217 13.91 15.55 2.21
CA ARG A 217 13.95 14.51 3.24
C ARG A 217 13.33 13.20 2.79
N TRP A 218 13.61 12.15 3.52
CA TRP A 218 12.83 10.91 3.51
C TRP A 218 11.54 11.13 4.31
N ALA A 219 10.49 10.43 3.90
CA ALA A 219 9.27 10.35 4.69
C ALA A 219 9.35 9.19 5.68
N GLN A 220 8.62 9.32 6.79
CA GLN A 220 8.39 8.23 7.72
C GLN A 220 7.23 7.35 7.22
N ALA A 221 7.25 6.06 7.59
CA ALA A 221 6.16 5.13 7.22
C ALA A 221 4.77 5.64 7.70
N SER A 222 4.71 6.32 8.84
CA SER A 222 3.49 6.91 9.40
C SER A 222 2.85 7.97 8.49
N GLU A 223 3.63 8.64 7.64
CA GLU A 223 3.10 9.63 6.70
C GLU A 223 2.26 9.00 5.57
N MET A 224 2.34 7.67 5.39
CA MET A 224 1.50 6.93 4.44
C MET A 224 0.12 6.60 5.01
N ALA A 225 -0.10 6.75 6.31
CA ALA A 225 -1.39 6.50 6.95
C ALA A 225 -2.45 7.51 6.50
N GLY A 226 -2.14 8.80 6.49
CA GLY A 226 -3.07 9.87 6.10
C GLY A 226 -3.66 9.69 4.69
N PRO A 227 -2.85 9.57 3.63
CA PRO A 227 -3.32 9.30 2.27
C PRO A 227 -4.17 8.02 2.17
N THR A 228 -3.78 6.96 2.89
CA THR A 228 -4.51 5.68 2.87
C THR A 228 -5.86 5.80 3.58
N VAL A 229 -5.91 6.42 4.75
CA VAL A 229 -7.16 6.69 5.48
C VAL A 229 -8.11 7.55 4.64
N PHE A 230 -7.61 8.59 3.98
CA PHE A 230 -8.41 9.38 3.03
C PHE A 230 -9.08 8.49 2.00
N LEU A 231 -8.31 7.64 1.30
CA LEU A 231 -8.85 6.75 0.27
C LEU A 231 -9.84 5.70 0.82
N LEU A 232 -9.69 5.25 2.06
CA LEU A 232 -10.61 4.32 2.73
C LEU A 232 -11.90 5.00 3.20
N SER A 233 -11.87 6.30 3.48
CA SER A 233 -12.94 7.05 4.12
C SER A 233 -14.01 7.57 3.15
N ASP A 234 -15.07 8.13 3.70
CA ASP A 234 -16.14 8.79 2.94
C ASP A 234 -15.66 10.11 2.29
N ALA A 235 -14.55 10.69 2.76
CA ALA A 235 -13.93 11.85 2.14
C ALA A 235 -13.48 11.58 0.67
N ALA A 236 -13.24 10.30 0.33
CA ALA A 236 -12.89 9.87 -1.02
C ALA A 236 -14.08 9.26 -1.79
N SER A 237 -15.34 9.58 -1.44
CA SER A 237 -16.54 8.96 -2.03
C SER A 237 -16.65 9.14 -3.57
N TYR A 238 -15.99 10.14 -4.12
CA TYR A 238 -15.95 10.38 -5.59
C TYR A 238 -14.55 10.15 -6.19
N VAL A 239 -13.69 9.38 -5.48
CA VAL A 239 -12.30 9.09 -5.89
C VAL A 239 -12.16 7.61 -6.15
N THR A 240 -11.99 7.23 -7.42
CA THR A 240 -11.70 5.85 -7.85
C THR A 240 -10.82 5.85 -9.10
N GLY A 241 -10.02 4.81 -9.30
CA GLY A 241 -9.14 4.66 -10.48
C GLY A 241 -7.88 5.54 -10.46
N THR A 242 -7.54 6.17 -9.33
CA THR A 242 -6.41 7.10 -9.21
C THR A 242 -5.24 6.53 -8.42
N ILE A 243 -4.08 7.15 -8.60
CA ILE A 243 -2.94 7.03 -7.70
C ILE A 243 -2.72 8.36 -7.00
N LEU A 244 -2.76 8.34 -5.67
CA LEU A 244 -2.39 9.47 -4.84
C LEU A 244 -0.89 9.37 -4.52
N TYR A 245 -0.08 10.22 -5.15
CA TYR A 245 1.36 10.27 -4.88
C TYR A 245 1.63 11.02 -3.58
N ALA A 246 2.33 10.34 -2.66
CA ALA A 246 2.85 10.89 -1.40
C ALA A 246 4.38 10.80 -1.46
N ASP A 247 5.01 11.74 -2.18
CA ASP A 247 6.37 11.62 -2.67
C ASP A 247 7.28 12.84 -2.34
N GLY A 248 6.77 13.75 -1.52
CA GLY A 248 7.49 14.99 -1.17
C GLY A 248 7.71 15.92 -2.36
N GLY A 249 6.90 15.80 -3.42
CA GLY A 249 7.01 16.57 -4.65
C GLY A 249 8.03 16.01 -5.66
N TRP A 250 8.48 14.77 -5.48
CA TRP A 250 9.46 14.15 -6.39
C TRP A 250 9.03 14.18 -7.85
N LEU A 251 7.77 13.90 -8.14
CA LEU A 251 7.23 13.88 -9.50
C LEU A 251 6.81 15.29 -10.01
N ALA A 252 6.74 16.27 -9.12
CA ALA A 252 6.40 17.65 -9.49
C ALA A 252 7.61 18.44 -10.03
N ALA A 253 8.83 18.06 -9.62
CA ALA A 253 10.05 18.75 -10.03
C ALA A 253 10.64 18.11 -11.30
N ASP A 254 10.93 18.92 -12.32
CA ASP A 254 11.57 18.45 -13.55
C ASP A 254 13.10 18.38 -13.45
N GLY A 255 13.69 18.93 -12.42
CA GLY A 255 15.15 18.93 -12.20
C GLY A 255 15.55 19.47 -10.83
N ARG A 256 16.88 19.70 -10.67
CA ARG A 256 17.48 20.03 -9.39
C ARG A 256 18.43 21.21 -9.46
N PHE A 257 18.30 22.06 -10.41
CA PHE A 257 19.02 23.30 -10.41
C PHE A 257 18.16 24.41 -9.80
N THR A 258 18.76 25.30 -9.06
CA THR A 258 18.13 26.55 -8.65
C THR A 258 18.56 27.60 -9.65
N PRO A 259 17.63 28.27 -10.37
CA PRO A 259 17.97 29.35 -11.27
C PRO A 259 18.69 30.44 -10.53
N PRO A 260 19.64 31.17 -11.20
CA PRO A 260 20.32 32.28 -10.57
C PRO A 260 19.34 33.32 -10.00
N GLY A 261 19.50 33.68 -8.74
CA GLY A 261 18.67 34.68 -8.06
C GLY A 261 17.39 34.15 -7.41
N MET A 262 17.23 32.82 -7.36
CA MET A 262 16.12 32.16 -6.68
C MET A 262 16.56 31.46 -5.40
#